data_5ae22f321163adb3f5e291283e152ce2
#
_entry.id   5ae22f321163adb3f5e291283e152ce2
#
_cell.length_a   1.000
_cell.length_b   1.000
_cell.length_c   1.000
_cell.angle_alpha   90.00
_cell.angle_beta   90.00
_cell.angle_gamma   90.00
#
_symmetry.space_group_name_H-M   'P 1'
#
loop_
_entity.id
_entity.type
_entity.pdbx_description
1 polymer ?
#
loop_
_entity_poly.entity_id
_entity_poly.type
_entity_poly.pdbx_seq_one_letter_code
_entity_poly.pdbx_strand_id
1 'polypeptide(L)'
;DRLNRDNVVPSQGEIESTNPCGEQPLLPYESCNLGSINLVNHLMKTPAGWVLDRAKLEKTIRTAVHFLDNVIEVNQYPLPEIDRMTRSTRKIGLGVMGFADMLLHMGVPYNSEEGVALAEEIMDTVNSIGHQASEELAEIRGPFPLFDQSIYRDGRPIRNATVTTIAPTGTLSIIAGVSSGVEPVFAYAYIRNVMDGTHLIETNQILKDRLVEAGIYSDELMQKIVEQGSLAHVDGIPEDIRRVFVCAHDVSPIWHVKMQAAFQRYTDNAVSKTVNFPNSATKEEVAEVYRLAFTLGCKGTTIYRDGSRNEQVLNIGKVNDGKAATGDPVVDAVLDSGCEGTACLIKSGAYGHIQPRPRPAVTSGFTEKVRIGCGNLYITVNYDENGICEVFTNTGRAG
;
A
#
# COMPACT_ATOMS: atom_id res chain seq x y z
N ASP A 1 -24.61 -2.75 -8.76
CA ASP A 1 -23.30 -2.30 -8.31
C ASP A 1 -22.25 -3.39 -8.55
N ARG A 2 -21.01 -2.99 -8.94
CA ARG A 2 -19.97 -3.97 -9.34
C ARG A 2 -19.50 -4.81 -8.16
N LEU A 3 -19.30 -4.23 -7.00
CA LEU A 3 -18.85 -4.96 -5.81
C LEU A 3 -19.83 -6.07 -5.44
N ASN A 4 -21.13 -5.76 -5.48
CA ASN A 4 -22.16 -6.73 -5.13
C ASN A 4 -22.39 -7.82 -6.19
N ARG A 5 -21.97 -7.62 -7.46
CA ARG A 5 -21.92 -8.71 -8.43
C ARG A 5 -20.91 -9.79 -8.06
N ASP A 6 -19.82 -9.39 -7.42
CA ASP A 6 -18.74 -10.29 -7.01
C ASP A 6 -18.87 -10.71 -5.54
N ASN A 7 -20.03 -10.43 -4.90
CA ASN A 7 -20.32 -10.89 -3.56
C ASN A 7 -20.52 -12.41 -3.57
N VAL A 8 -19.64 -13.10 -2.86
CA VAL A 8 -19.62 -14.58 -2.84
C VAL A 8 -20.83 -15.16 -2.11
N VAL A 9 -21.37 -14.47 -1.11
CA VAL A 9 -22.51 -14.94 -0.29
C VAL A 9 -23.63 -13.90 -0.26
N PRO A 10 -24.33 -13.66 -1.38
CA PRO A 10 -25.35 -12.61 -1.47
C PRO A 10 -26.53 -12.81 -0.54
N SER A 11 -26.77 -14.03 -0.06
CA SER A 11 -27.81 -14.33 0.95
C SER A 11 -27.53 -13.68 2.33
N GLN A 12 -26.29 -13.27 2.60
CA GLN A 12 -25.90 -12.63 3.86
C GLN A 12 -26.01 -11.09 3.83
N GLY A 13 -26.46 -10.52 2.71
CA GLY A 13 -26.62 -9.08 2.54
C GLY A 13 -25.72 -8.50 1.45
N GLU A 14 -25.67 -7.19 1.41
CA GLU A 14 -24.85 -6.45 0.45
C GLU A 14 -23.50 -6.02 1.07
N ILE A 15 -22.48 -5.91 0.21
CA ILE A 15 -21.22 -5.28 0.57
C ILE A 15 -21.48 -3.78 0.69
N GLU A 16 -21.34 -3.23 1.89
CA GLU A 16 -21.62 -1.83 2.20
C GLU A 16 -20.33 -0.99 2.33
N SER A 17 -19.19 -1.61 2.61
CA SER A 17 -17.93 -0.91 2.86
C SER A 17 -16.72 -1.74 2.47
N THR A 18 -15.57 -1.09 2.54
CA THR A 18 -14.25 -1.73 2.39
C THR A 18 -13.39 -1.41 3.62
N ASN A 19 -12.24 -2.07 3.73
CA ASN A 19 -11.18 -1.63 4.63
C ASN A 19 -10.63 -0.25 4.18
N PRO A 20 -9.78 0.44 4.99
CA PRO A 20 -9.30 1.79 4.68
C PRO A 20 -8.61 1.95 3.32
N CYS A 21 -7.89 0.92 2.85
CA CYS A 21 -7.16 0.97 1.59
C CYS A 21 -7.97 0.47 0.38
N GLY A 22 -9.19 -0.02 0.60
CA GLY A 22 -10.16 -0.35 -0.44
C GLY A 22 -9.98 -1.71 -1.11
N GLU A 23 -8.99 -2.53 -0.70
CA GLU A 23 -8.74 -3.84 -1.33
C GLU A 23 -9.62 -4.96 -0.79
N GLN A 24 -10.35 -4.73 0.34
CA GLN A 24 -11.21 -5.72 0.96
C GLN A 24 -12.66 -5.25 1.00
N PRO A 25 -13.47 -5.52 -0.03
CA PRO A 25 -14.92 -5.40 0.05
C PRO A 25 -15.48 -6.46 1.00
N LEU A 26 -16.17 -6.03 2.06
CA LEU A 26 -16.61 -6.90 3.14
C LEU A 26 -18.10 -6.72 3.42
N LEU A 27 -18.75 -7.81 3.79
CA LEU A 27 -20.06 -7.82 4.41
C LEU A 27 -20.00 -7.29 5.85
N PRO A 28 -21.10 -6.86 6.46
CA PRO A 28 -21.10 -6.47 7.86
C PRO A 28 -20.50 -7.54 8.77
N TYR A 29 -19.63 -7.12 9.70
CA TYR A 29 -18.86 -7.97 10.63
C TYR A 29 -17.89 -8.97 10.00
N GLU A 30 -17.70 -8.93 8.70
CA GLU A 30 -16.71 -9.77 8.03
C GLU A 30 -15.31 -9.20 8.22
N SER A 31 -14.31 -10.06 8.29
CA SER A 31 -12.90 -9.68 8.30
C SER A 31 -12.10 -10.57 7.36
N CYS A 32 -10.92 -10.11 6.98
CA CYS A 32 -10.01 -10.83 6.12
C CYS A 32 -8.57 -10.63 6.59
N ASN A 33 -7.79 -11.68 6.67
CA ASN A 33 -6.35 -11.57 6.87
C ASN A 33 -5.62 -11.53 5.54
N LEU A 34 -4.45 -10.88 5.53
CA LEU A 34 -3.73 -10.56 4.30
C LEU A 34 -2.34 -11.18 4.28
N GLY A 35 -1.88 -11.56 3.10
CA GLY A 35 -0.51 -11.96 2.82
C GLY A 35 -0.05 -11.41 1.48
N SER A 36 1.25 -11.11 1.34
CA SER A 36 1.80 -10.61 0.09
C SER A 36 3.12 -11.30 -0.23
N ILE A 37 3.17 -11.97 -1.38
CA ILE A 37 4.34 -12.69 -1.86
C ILE A 37 5.35 -11.69 -2.41
N ASN A 38 6.58 -11.74 -1.94
CA ASN A 38 7.67 -10.97 -2.52
C ASN A 38 8.13 -11.59 -3.84
N LEU A 39 7.75 -10.98 -4.96
CA LEU A 39 8.05 -11.49 -6.30
C LEU A 39 9.55 -11.54 -6.62
N VAL A 40 10.35 -10.61 -6.08
CA VAL A 40 11.80 -10.58 -6.30
C VAL A 40 12.46 -11.86 -5.81
N ASN A 41 11.99 -12.43 -4.71
CA ASN A 41 12.47 -13.70 -4.18
C ASN A 41 12.14 -14.91 -5.06
N HIS A 42 11.29 -14.74 -6.07
CA HIS A 42 10.88 -15.78 -7.02
C HIS A 42 11.51 -15.56 -8.40
N LEU A 43 12.54 -14.70 -8.50
CA LEU A 43 13.32 -14.56 -9.70
C LEU A 43 14.52 -15.51 -9.66
N MET A 44 14.89 -16.02 -10.84
CA MET A 44 16.14 -16.74 -11.06
C MET A 44 16.90 -16.15 -12.26
N LYS A 45 18.21 -16.08 -12.14
CA LYS A 45 19.08 -15.58 -13.20
C LYS A 45 19.42 -16.71 -14.16
N THR A 46 19.17 -16.50 -15.44
CA THR A 46 19.55 -17.41 -16.53
C THR A 46 20.55 -16.74 -17.47
N PRO A 47 21.19 -17.47 -18.39
CA PRO A 47 22.04 -16.85 -19.41
C PRO A 47 21.30 -15.82 -20.29
N ALA A 48 19.96 -15.93 -20.41
CA ALA A 48 19.14 -15.02 -21.20
C ALA A 48 18.60 -13.82 -20.37
N GLY A 49 18.87 -13.77 -19.08
CA GLY A 49 18.38 -12.74 -18.16
C GLY A 49 17.61 -13.29 -16.97
N TRP A 50 16.90 -12.43 -16.27
CA TRP A 50 16.07 -12.80 -15.14
C TRP A 50 14.70 -13.33 -15.59
N VAL A 51 14.26 -14.43 -14.98
CA VAL A 51 12.96 -15.05 -15.24
C VAL A 51 12.29 -15.44 -13.94
N LEU A 52 10.96 -15.59 -13.97
CA LEU A 52 10.17 -16.02 -12.82
C LEU A 52 10.33 -17.53 -12.59
N ASP A 53 10.70 -17.93 -11.38
CA ASP A 53 10.69 -19.32 -10.92
C ASP A 53 9.26 -19.75 -10.58
N ARG A 54 8.55 -20.27 -11.56
CA ARG A 54 7.14 -20.64 -11.44
C ARG A 54 6.93 -21.76 -10.42
N ALA A 55 7.83 -22.73 -10.34
CA ALA A 55 7.72 -23.84 -9.40
C ALA A 55 7.86 -23.37 -7.95
N LYS A 56 8.80 -22.46 -7.69
CA LYS A 56 8.96 -21.83 -6.38
C LYS A 56 7.74 -20.97 -6.02
N LEU A 57 7.22 -20.21 -6.98
CA LEU A 57 6.05 -19.37 -6.80
C LEU A 57 4.81 -20.22 -6.45
N GLU A 58 4.56 -21.30 -7.19
CA GLU A 58 3.46 -22.24 -6.90
C GLU A 58 3.55 -22.78 -5.48
N LYS A 59 4.71 -23.30 -5.07
CA LYS A 59 4.93 -23.80 -3.71
C LYS A 59 4.64 -22.74 -2.66
N THR A 60 5.05 -21.50 -2.91
CA THR A 60 4.82 -20.40 -1.98
C THR A 60 3.34 -20.04 -1.89
N ILE A 61 2.62 -20.01 -3.02
CA ILE A 61 1.18 -19.74 -3.05
C ILE A 61 0.42 -20.77 -2.21
N ARG A 62 0.67 -22.07 -2.42
CA ARG A 62 0.03 -23.16 -1.67
C ARG A 62 0.29 -23.07 -0.18
N THR A 63 1.53 -22.79 0.20
CA THR A 63 1.91 -22.59 1.61
C THR A 63 1.23 -21.35 2.21
N ALA A 64 1.15 -20.26 1.46
CA ALA A 64 0.54 -19.02 1.92
C ALA A 64 -0.98 -19.15 2.13
N VAL A 65 -1.69 -19.83 1.22
CA VAL A 65 -3.13 -20.10 1.38
C VAL A 65 -3.38 -20.94 2.63
N HIS A 66 -2.61 -22.00 2.83
CA HIS A 66 -2.71 -22.84 4.03
C HIS A 66 -2.41 -22.06 5.31
N PHE A 67 -1.38 -21.20 5.29
CA PHE A 67 -1.03 -20.34 6.43
C PHE A 67 -2.17 -19.36 6.76
N LEU A 68 -2.71 -18.67 5.76
CA LEU A 68 -3.78 -17.70 5.96
C LEU A 68 -5.08 -18.36 6.44
N ASP A 69 -5.42 -19.58 5.97
CA ASP A 69 -6.54 -20.35 6.50
C ASP A 69 -6.32 -20.72 7.99
N ASN A 70 -5.10 -21.10 8.37
CA ASN A 70 -4.75 -21.39 9.76
C ASN A 70 -4.86 -20.15 10.66
N VAL A 71 -4.53 -18.95 10.16
CA VAL A 71 -4.67 -17.69 10.92
C VAL A 71 -6.12 -17.49 11.36
N ILE A 72 -7.11 -17.84 10.54
CA ILE A 72 -8.53 -17.72 10.92
C ILE A 72 -8.84 -18.58 12.15
N GLU A 73 -8.22 -19.76 12.27
CA GLU A 73 -8.46 -20.66 13.41
C GLU A 73 -7.85 -20.18 14.70
N VAL A 74 -6.65 -19.62 14.64
CA VAL A 74 -5.90 -19.22 15.85
C VAL A 74 -6.20 -17.79 16.30
N ASN A 75 -6.83 -16.99 15.44
CA ASN A 75 -7.15 -15.60 15.73
C ASN A 75 -8.25 -15.49 16.79
N GLN A 76 -8.15 -14.45 17.61
CA GLN A 76 -9.15 -14.07 18.61
C GLN A 76 -9.82 -12.77 18.18
N TYR A 77 -11.10 -12.85 17.87
CA TYR A 77 -11.86 -11.71 17.40
C TYR A 77 -12.46 -10.92 18.57
N PRO A 78 -12.50 -9.57 18.51
CA PRO A 78 -12.95 -8.75 19.61
C PRO A 78 -14.47 -8.83 19.87
N LEU A 79 -15.26 -9.18 18.85
CA LEU A 79 -16.71 -9.31 18.93
C LEU A 79 -17.17 -10.69 18.42
N PRO A 80 -18.19 -11.30 19.08
CA PRO A 80 -18.73 -12.59 18.64
C PRO A 80 -19.30 -12.57 17.23
N GLU A 81 -19.84 -11.45 16.77
CA GLU A 81 -20.37 -11.28 15.42
C GLU A 81 -19.27 -11.35 14.38
N ILE A 82 -18.09 -10.76 14.67
CA ILE A 82 -16.93 -10.82 13.79
C ILE A 82 -16.38 -12.25 13.75
N ASP A 83 -16.25 -12.91 14.91
CA ASP A 83 -15.79 -14.30 14.96
C ASP A 83 -16.69 -15.21 14.12
N ARG A 84 -18.01 -15.12 14.35
CA ARG A 84 -19.00 -15.91 13.61
C ARG A 84 -18.92 -15.65 12.10
N MET A 85 -18.93 -14.37 11.69
CA MET A 85 -18.99 -14.03 10.26
C MET A 85 -17.68 -14.40 9.55
N THR A 86 -16.54 -14.10 10.16
CA THR A 86 -15.23 -14.44 9.60
C THR A 86 -15.04 -15.95 9.43
N ARG A 87 -15.44 -16.75 10.43
CA ARG A 87 -15.39 -18.22 10.32
C ARG A 87 -16.39 -18.78 9.34
N SER A 88 -17.52 -18.09 9.13
CA SER A 88 -18.57 -18.53 8.20
C SER A 88 -18.18 -18.37 6.74
N THR A 89 -17.44 -17.34 6.37
CA THR A 89 -16.98 -17.08 4.99
C THR A 89 -15.52 -17.46 4.76
N ARG A 90 -14.70 -17.46 5.81
CA ARG A 90 -13.28 -17.80 5.77
C ARG A 90 -12.50 -17.06 4.68
N LYS A 91 -12.78 -15.78 4.46
CA LYS A 91 -12.07 -14.96 3.47
C LYS A 91 -10.61 -14.80 3.84
N ILE A 92 -9.75 -15.01 2.87
CA ILE A 92 -8.31 -14.67 2.92
C ILE A 92 -7.98 -13.75 1.75
N GLY A 93 -6.88 -13.03 1.86
CA GLY A 93 -6.42 -12.10 0.84
C GLY A 93 -4.93 -12.27 0.57
N LEU A 94 -4.59 -13.17 -0.36
CA LEU A 94 -3.23 -13.36 -0.83
C LEU A 94 -2.96 -12.47 -2.04
N GLY A 95 -1.91 -11.66 -1.97
CA GLY A 95 -1.46 -10.80 -3.05
C GLY A 95 0.04 -10.87 -3.26
N VAL A 96 0.57 -9.85 -3.90
CA VAL A 96 2.00 -9.74 -4.24
C VAL A 96 2.56 -8.38 -3.83
N MET A 97 3.88 -8.30 -3.67
CA MET A 97 4.66 -7.07 -3.52
C MET A 97 5.99 -7.21 -4.27
N GLY A 98 6.70 -6.11 -4.49
CA GLY A 98 7.94 -6.11 -5.24
C GLY A 98 7.74 -6.29 -6.74
N PHE A 99 6.54 -5.99 -7.27
CA PHE A 99 6.26 -6.15 -8.69
C PHE A 99 7.10 -5.21 -9.56
N ALA A 100 7.22 -3.93 -9.17
CA ALA A 100 8.05 -3.00 -9.93
C ALA A 100 9.54 -3.42 -9.91
N ASP A 101 10.07 -3.84 -8.75
CA ASP A 101 11.45 -4.32 -8.68
C ASP A 101 11.68 -5.59 -9.52
N MET A 102 10.69 -6.48 -9.56
CA MET A 102 10.74 -7.64 -10.46
C MET A 102 10.85 -7.20 -11.92
N LEU A 103 10.05 -6.24 -12.36
CA LEU A 103 10.11 -5.69 -13.71
C LEU A 103 11.47 -5.05 -14.02
N LEU A 104 12.05 -4.31 -13.05
CA LEU A 104 13.40 -3.73 -13.19
C LEU A 104 14.45 -4.80 -13.42
N HIS A 105 14.44 -5.90 -12.65
CA HIS A 105 15.34 -7.02 -12.83
C HIS A 105 15.19 -7.68 -14.21
N MET A 106 13.96 -7.81 -14.69
CA MET A 106 13.64 -8.40 -16.00
C MET A 106 13.91 -7.43 -17.16
N GLY A 107 14.17 -6.15 -16.90
CA GLY A 107 14.37 -5.13 -17.93
C GLY A 107 13.07 -4.71 -18.64
N VAL A 108 11.91 -4.88 -17.99
CA VAL A 108 10.59 -4.57 -18.54
C VAL A 108 10.09 -3.24 -18.01
N PRO A 109 9.69 -2.29 -18.85
CA PRO A 109 9.11 -1.02 -18.40
C PRO A 109 7.77 -1.24 -17.72
N TYR A 110 7.54 -0.58 -16.58
CA TYR A 110 6.26 -0.64 -15.89
C TYR A 110 5.08 -0.14 -16.75
N ASN A 111 5.27 0.94 -17.49
CA ASN A 111 4.30 1.58 -18.36
C ASN A 111 4.36 1.03 -19.81
N SER A 112 4.28 -0.29 -19.94
CA SER A 112 4.30 -0.99 -21.23
C SER A 112 3.23 -2.09 -21.30
N GLU A 113 2.85 -2.47 -22.51
CA GLU A 113 1.93 -3.61 -22.71
C GLU A 113 2.55 -4.93 -22.22
N GLU A 114 3.89 -5.07 -22.30
CA GLU A 114 4.61 -6.21 -21.75
C GLU A 114 4.50 -6.27 -20.21
N GLY A 115 4.67 -5.13 -19.53
CA GLY A 115 4.48 -5.05 -18.07
C GLY A 115 3.06 -5.37 -17.65
N VAL A 116 2.05 -4.92 -18.41
CA VAL A 116 0.63 -5.25 -18.18
C VAL A 116 0.38 -6.74 -18.39
N ALA A 117 0.92 -7.34 -19.45
CA ALA A 117 0.76 -8.77 -19.73
C ALA A 117 1.40 -9.64 -18.63
N LEU A 118 2.57 -9.26 -18.11
CA LEU A 118 3.19 -9.94 -16.96
C LEU A 118 2.36 -9.81 -15.68
N ALA A 119 1.73 -8.66 -15.45
CA ALA A 119 0.83 -8.47 -14.32
C ALA A 119 -0.39 -9.43 -14.39
N GLU A 120 -1.01 -9.55 -15.57
CA GLU A 120 -2.10 -10.48 -15.80
C GLU A 120 -1.64 -11.94 -15.58
N GLU A 121 -0.53 -12.34 -16.16
CA GLU A 121 0.02 -13.69 -16.04
C GLU A 121 0.33 -14.07 -14.59
N ILE A 122 0.99 -13.18 -13.84
CA ILE A 122 1.34 -13.42 -12.44
C ILE A 122 0.08 -13.55 -11.59
N MET A 123 -0.86 -12.62 -11.76
CA MET A 123 -2.06 -12.64 -10.93
C MET A 123 -3.00 -13.78 -11.28
N ASP A 124 -3.10 -14.18 -12.55
CA ASP A 124 -3.79 -15.39 -12.96
C ASP A 124 -3.16 -16.63 -12.30
N THR A 125 -1.84 -16.73 -12.30
CA THR A 125 -1.11 -17.81 -11.62
C THR A 125 -1.41 -17.83 -10.11
N VAL A 126 -1.36 -16.68 -9.44
CA VAL A 126 -1.65 -16.58 -7.99
C VAL A 126 -3.10 -16.95 -7.70
N ASN A 127 -4.03 -16.49 -8.50
CA ASN A 127 -5.45 -16.78 -8.35
C ASN A 127 -5.76 -18.26 -8.60
N SER A 128 -5.36 -18.79 -9.75
CA SER A 128 -5.66 -20.16 -10.15
C SER A 128 -5.08 -21.19 -9.18
N ILE A 129 -3.80 -21.05 -8.81
CA ILE A 129 -3.15 -21.95 -7.85
C ILE A 129 -3.70 -21.73 -6.43
N GLY A 130 -4.00 -20.48 -6.07
CA GLY A 130 -4.61 -20.15 -4.79
C GLY A 130 -5.98 -20.82 -4.60
N HIS A 131 -6.83 -20.76 -5.61
CA HIS A 131 -8.12 -21.46 -5.62
C HIS A 131 -7.95 -22.97 -5.54
N GLN A 132 -7.04 -23.58 -6.33
CA GLN A 132 -6.73 -25.00 -6.25
C GLN A 132 -6.29 -25.41 -4.83
N ALA A 133 -5.40 -24.64 -4.21
CA ALA A 133 -4.96 -24.91 -2.84
C ALA A 133 -6.12 -24.81 -1.83
N SER A 134 -7.04 -23.89 -2.03
CA SER A 134 -8.25 -23.77 -1.19
C SER A 134 -9.25 -24.89 -1.42
N GLU A 135 -9.39 -25.42 -2.65
CA GLU A 135 -10.17 -26.63 -2.96
C GLU A 135 -9.56 -27.86 -2.27
N GLU A 136 -8.23 -28.06 -2.37
CA GLU A 136 -7.52 -29.15 -1.70
C GLU A 136 -7.68 -29.08 -0.16
N LEU A 137 -7.66 -27.88 0.41
CA LEU A 137 -7.96 -27.70 1.84
C LEU A 137 -9.42 -28.04 2.18
N ALA A 138 -10.35 -27.76 1.28
CA ALA A 138 -11.76 -28.13 1.49
C ALA A 138 -11.97 -29.67 1.49
N GLU A 139 -11.22 -30.42 0.71
CA GLU A 139 -11.25 -31.89 0.74
C GLU A 139 -10.82 -32.45 2.12
N ILE A 140 -9.87 -31.80 2.79
CA ILE A 140 -9.31 -32.25 4.07
C ILE A 140 -10.10 -31.71 5.27
N ARG A 141 -10.59 -30.46 5.20
CA ARG A 141 -11.15 -29.70 6.33
C ARG A 141 -12.62 -29.32 6.16
N GLY A 142 -13.21 -29.65 5.03
CA GLY A 142 -14.53 -29.19 4.61
C GLY A 142 -14.50 -27.78 4.00
N PRO A 143 -15.51 -27.41 3.22
CA PRO A 143 -15.67 -26.08 2.64
C PRO A 143 -15.91 -25.02 3.73
N PHE A 144 -15.93 -23.74 3.35
CA PHE A 144 -16.38 -22.70 4.28
C PHE A 144 -17.87 -22.91 4.63
N PRO A 145 -18.30 -22.60 5.88
CA PRO A 145 -19.65 -22.96 6.37
C PRO A 145 -20.82 -22.44 5.55
N LEU A 146 -20.68 -21.30 4.87
CA LEU A 146 -21.73 -20.74 4.02
C LEU A 146 -21.62 -21.17 2.54
N PHE A 147 -20.85 -22.20 2.23
CA PHE A 147 -20.61 -22.67 0.86
C PHE A 147 -21.92 -22.95 0.10
N ASP A 148 -22.87 -23.65 0.71
CA ASP A 148 -24.17 -24.02 0.08
C ASP A 148 -25.05 -22.79 -0.20
N GLN A 149 -24.76 -21.65 0.40
CA GLN A 149 -25.44 -20.37 0.19
C GLN A 149 -24.67 -19.43 -0.74
N SER A 150 -23.51 -19.87 -1.23
CA SER A 150 -22.62 -19.07 -2.05
C SER A 150 -22.86 -19.23 -3.55
N ILE A 151 -22.22 -18.36 -4.32
CA ILE A 151 -22.19 -18.48 -5.79
C ILE A 151 -21.43 -19.74 -6.26
N TYR A 152 -20.67 -20.39 -5.37
CA TYR A 152 -19.87 -21.59 -5.66
C TYR A 152 -20.61 -22.92 -5.41
N ARG A 153 -21.83 -22.90 -4.86
CA ARG A 153 -22.58 -24.07 -4.39
C ARG A 153 -22.69 -25.22 -5.40
N ASP A 154 -22.73 -24.91 -6.70
CA ASP A 154 -22.86 -25.88 -7.78
C ASP A 154 -21.49 -26.31 -8.37
N GLY A 155 -20.38 -25.80 -7.80
CA GLY A 155 -19.01 -26.08 -8.20
C GLY A 155 -18.26 -27.01 -7.25
N ARG A 156 -16.93 -27.01 -7.36
CA ARG A 156 -16.09 -27.75 -6.42
C ARG A 156 -16.12 -27.07 -5.06
N PRO A 157 -16.17 -27.85 -3.96
CA PRO A 157 -16.04 -27.29 -2.63
C PRO A 157 -14.73 -26.52 -2.46
N ILE A 158 -14.81 -25.32 -1.90
CA ILE A 158 -13.66 -24.45 -1.63
C ILE A 158 -13.63 -24.05 -0.16
N ARG A 159 -12.45 -23.99 0.44
CA ARG A 159 -12.26 -23.68 1.87
C ARG A 159 -12.46 -22.23 2.23
N ASN A 160 -12.16 -21.31 1.32
CA ASN A 160 -12.13 -19.87 1.54
C ASN A 160 -13.05 -19.18 0.52
N ALA A 161 -13.98 -18.35 0.96
CA ALA A 161 -14.92 -17.65 0.08
C ALA A 161 -14.21 -16.70 -0.91
N THR A 162 -13.10 -16.10 -0.52
CA THR A 162 -12.16 -15.40 -1.40
C THR A 162 -10.75 -15.80 -1.03
N VAL A 163 -9.85 -15.76 -2.03
CA VAL A 163 -8.44 -16.15 -1.85
C VAL A 163 -7.50 -14.98 -2.10
N THR A 164 -7.79 -14.13 -3.07
CA THR A 164 -6.85 -13.14 -3.57
C THR A 164 -7.25 -11.68 -3.36
N THR A 165 -6.23 -10.84 -3.14
CA THR A 165 -6.34 -9.37 -3.01
C THR A 165 -4.99 -8.73 -3.35
N ILE A 166 -4.98 -7.44 -3.66
CA ILE A 166 -3.73 -6.66 -3.73
C ILE A 166 -3.76 -5.59 -2.65
N ALA A 167 -3.00 -5.82 -1.58
CA ALA A 167 -2.81 -4.88 -0.49
C ALA A 167 -1.70 -3.85 -0.82
N PRO A 168 -1.71 -2.66 -0.20
CA PRO A 168 -0.69 -1.64 -0.46
C PRO A 168 0.72 -2.04 0.03
N THR A 169 0.83 -2.86 1.05
CA THR A 169 2.08 -3.38 1.64
C THR A 169 3.11 -2.32 2.10
N GLY A 170 2.66 -1.10 2.46
CA GLY A 170 3.56 0.03 2.74
C GLY A 170 4.70 -0.32 3.72
N THR A 171 4.37 -0.78 4.94
CA THR A 171 5.37 -1.20 5.93
C THR A 171 6.01 -2.54 5.61
N LEU A 172 5.23 -3.50 5.10
CA LEU A 172 5.71 -4.85 4.79
C LEU A 172 6.79 -4.82 3.70
N SER A 173 6.61 -4.00 2.66
CA SER A 173 7.59 -3.85 1.58
C SER A 173 8.89 -3.20 2.06
N ILE A 174 8.83 -2.24 2.99
CA ILE A 174 10.02 -1.65 3.62
C ILE A 174 10.80 -2.71 4.39
N ILE A 175 10.12 -3.55 5.19
CA ILE A 175 10.76 -4.66 5.92
C ILE A 175 11.39 -5.67 4.94
N ALA A 176 10.72 -5.94 3.83
CA ALA A 176 11.20 -6.87 2.81
C ALA A 176 12.25 -6.26 1.85
N GLY A 177 12.48 -4.95 1.87
CA GLY A 177 13.40 -4.23 1.00
C GLY A 177 13.01 -4.24 -0.47
N VAL A 178 11.71 -4.12 -0.77
CA VAL A 178 11.15 -4.15 -2.14
C VAL A 178 10.09 -3.07 -2.35
N SER A 179 9.67 -2.86 -3.60
CA SER A 179 8.59 -1.96 -3.96
C SER A 179 7.24 -2.40 -3.38
N SER A 180 6.37 -1.43 -3.05
CA SER A 180 5.09 -1.67 -2.40
C SER A 180 4.06 -2.25 -3.37
N GLY A 181 3.49 -3.40 -3.02
CA GLY A 181 2.41 -4.03 -3.77
C GLY A 181 2.68 -4.11 -5.26
N VAL A 182 1.80 -3.49 -6.02
CA VAL A 182 1.89 -3.37 -7.49
C VAL A 182 2.11 -1.91 -7.94
N GLU A 183 2.56 -1.06 -7.01
CA GLU A 183 2.91 0.33 -7.32
C GLU A 183 4.23 0.39 -8.12
N PRO A 184 4.41 1.38 -8.98
CA PRO A 184 5.73 1.68 -9.56
C PRO A 184 6.67 2.18 -8.47
N VAL A 185 7.98 2.14 -8.72
CA VAL A 185 8.96 2.72 -7.80
C VAL A 185 8.67 4.21 -7.62
N PHE A 186 8.59 4.67 -6.39
CA PHE A 186 8.26 6.07 -6.11
C PHE A 186 9.40 7.02 -6.50
N ALA A 187 10.63 6.69 -6.08
CA ALA A 187 11.84 7.41 -6.43
C ALA A 187 13.03 6.47 -6.39
N TYR A 188 13.99 6.69 -7.28
CA TYR A 188 15.21 5.87 -7.38
C TYR A 188 16.35 6.36 -6.49
N ALA A 189 16.32 7.61 -6.10
CA ALA A 189 17.23 8.18 -5.13
C ALA A 189 16.51 9.27 -4.33
N TYR A 190 16.84 9.37 -3.05
CA TYR A 190 16.27 10.38 -2.15
C TYR A 190 17.27 10.76 -1.07
N ILE A 191 17.07 11.94 -0.48
CA ILE A 191 17.91 12.42 0.61
C ILE A 191 17.29 11.99 1.93
N ARG A 192 18.05 11.22 2.72
CA ARG A 192 17.71 10.96 4.12
C ARG A 192 18.43 11.95 5.01
N ASN A 193 17.67 12.74 5.74
CA ASN A 193 18.21 13.62 6.79
C ASN A 193 18.44 12.77 8.04
N VAL A 194 19.70 12.67 8.50
CA VAL A 194 20.06 12.02 9.76
C VAL A 194 20.25 13.04 10.85
N MET A 195 20.19 12.61 12.13
CA MET A 195 20.07 13.48 13.31
C MET A 195 21.14 14.57 13.44
N ASP A 196 22.27 14.45 12.77
CA ASP A 196 23.38 15.41 12.86
C ASP A 196 23.38 16.44 11.71
N GLY A 197 22.26 16.59 10.98
CA GLY A 197 22.20 17.45 9.80
C GLY A 197 22.95 16.90 8.58
N THR A 198 23.43 15.67 8.66
CA THR A 198 24.06 14.98 7.51
C THR A 198 22.99 14.51 6.53
N HIS A 199 23.18 14.80 5.26
CA HIS A 199 22.34 14.36 4.17
C HIS A 199 22.96 13.12 3.52
N LEU A 200 22.28 11.97 3.61
CA LEU A 200 22.68 10.76 2.93
C LEU A 200 21.81 10.53 1.71
N ILE A 201 22.46 10.29 0.56
CA ILE A 201 21.74 9.85 -0.65
C ILE A 201 21.50 8.36 -0.53
N GLU A 202 20.25 7.96 -0.37
CA GLU A 202 19.83 6.57 -0.53
C GLU A 202 19.42 6.30 -1.97
N THR A 203 19.97 5.24 -2.54
CA THR A 203 19.78 4.88 -3.94
C THR A 203 19.15 3.49 -4.02
N ASN A 204 18.19 3.34 -4.94
CA ASN A 204 17.68 2.02 -5.31
C ASN A 204 18.84 1.15 -5.82
N GLN A 205 19.04 -0.01 -5.19
CA GLN A 205 20.20 -0.88 -5.45
C GLN A 205 20.16 -1.45 -6.88
N ILE A 206 18.98 -1.74 -7.42
CA ILE A 206 18.82 -2.29 -8.78
C ILE A 206 19.30 -1.26 -9.82
N LEU A 207 18.94 0.02 -9.63
CA LEU A 207 19.45 1.10 -10.48
C LEU A 207 20.96 1.24 -10.36
N LYS A 208 21.49 1.25 -9.14
CA LYS A 208 22.93 1.36 -8.90
C LYS A 208 23.68 0.27 -9.63
N ASP A 209 23.28 -0.98 -9.48
CA ASP A 209 23.89 -2.13 -10.11
C ASP A 209 23.86 -1.98 -11.65
N ARG A 210 22.73 -1.55 -12.20
CA ARG A 210 22.57 -1.34 -13.65
C ARG A 210 23.45 -0.22 -14.18
N LEU A 211 23.61 0.88 -13.45
CA LEU A 211 24.51 1.98 -13.82
C LEU A 211 25.99 1.57 -13.74
N VAL A 212 26.36 0.74 -12.75
CA VAL A 212 27.70 0.16 -12.63
C VAL A 212 27.99 -0.79 -13.79
N GLU A 213 27.05 -1.70 -14.12
CA GLU A 213 27.18 -2.59 -15.28
C GLU A 213 27.34 -1.81 -16.61
N ALA A 214 26.65 -0.68 -16.74
CA ALA A 214 26.75 0.21 -17.90
C ALA A 214 28.03 1.08 -17.89
N GLY A 215 28.81 1.07 -16.81
CA GLY A 215 30.05 1.87 -16.68
C GLY A 215 29.83 3.37 -16.53
N ILE A 216 28.65 3.81 -16.13
CA ILE A 216 28.26 5.24 -16.03
C ILE A 216 27.91 5.67 -14.59
N TYR A 217 28.03 4.80 -13.61
CA TYR A 217 27.78 5.16 -12.21
C TYR A 217 28.77 6.22 -11.73
N SER A 218 28.25 7.30 -11.17
CA SER A 218 29.04 8.28 -10.39
C SER A 218 28.14 8.97 -9.36
N ASP A 219 28.77 9.53 -8.32
CA ASP A 219 28.04 10.25 -7.27
C ASP A 219 27.40 11.53 -7.84
N GLU A 220 28.03 12.17 -8.83
CA GLU A 220 27.50 13.35 -9.53
C GLU A 220 26.23 12.99 -10.34
N LEU A 221 26.21 11.81 -10.97
CA LEU A 221 25.03 11.32 -11.66
C LEU A 221 23.88 11.05 -10.69
N MET A 222 24.21 10.42 -9.54
CA MET A 222 23.22 10.16 -8.50
C MET A 222 22.65 11.45 -7.91
N GLN A 223 23.49 12.48 -7.71
CA GLN A 223 23.04 13.79 -7.25
C GLN A 223 22.05 14.42 -8.24
N LYS A 224 22.33 14.34 -9.55
CA LYS A 224 21.39 14.84 -10.58
C LYS A 224 20.05 14.12 -10.57
N ILE A 225 20.07 12.78 -10.38
CA ILE A 225 18.85 11.98 -10.27
C ILE A 225 18.02 12.40 -9.06
N VAL A 226 18.65 12.65 -7.91
CA VAL A 226 17.97 13.18 -6.70
C VAL A 226 17.35 14.55 -6.98
N GLU A 227 18.10 15.45 -7.58
CA GLU A 227 17.64 16.84 -7.85
C GLU A 227 16.46 16.89 -8.81
N GLN A 228 16.43 15.99 -9.80
CA GLN A 228 15.35 15.91 -10.78
C GLN A 228 14.19 15.00 -10.34
N GLY A 229 14.42 14.12 -9.37
CA GLY A 229 13.44 13.16 -8.88
C GLY A 229 13.08 12.03 -9.86
N SER A 230 13.67 12.04 -11.06
CA SER A 230 13.40 11.08 -12.14
C SER A 230 14.63 10.95 -13.04
N LEU A 231 14.74 9.83 -13.77
CA LEU A 231 15.78 9.63 -14.79
C LEU A 231 15.38 10.25 -16.16
N ALA A 232 14.13 10.63 -16.34
CA ALA A 232 13.57 11.01 -17.64
C ALA A 232 14.34 12.15 -18.34
N HIS A 233 14.85 13.11 -17.57
CA HIS A 233 15.52 14.31 -18.08
C HIS A 233 17.00 14.40 -17.70
N VAL A 234 17.58 13.32 -17.14
CA VAL A 234 19.00 13.30 -16.76
C VAL A 234 19.85 12.94 -17.98
N ASP A 235 20.77 13.83 -18.35
CA ASP A 235 21.70 13.59 -19.45
C ASP A 235 22.71 12.49 -19.11
N GLY A 236 23.15 11.76 -20.17
CA GLY A 236 24.15 10.71 -20.05
C GLY A 236 23.62 9.33 -19.66
N ILE A 237 22.32 9.19 -19.43
CA ILE A 237 21.67 7.89 -19.19
C ILE A 237 21.22 7.28 -20.52
N PRO A 238 21.65 6.04 -20.86
CA PRO A 238 21.19 5.32 -22.04
C PRO A 238 19.67 5.15 -22.07
N GLU A 239 19.09 5.17 -23.28
CA GLU A 239 17.64 5.11 -23.47
C GLU A 239 17.03 3.79 -22.97
N ASP A 240 17.74 2.67 -23.10
CA ASP A 240 17.30 1.37 -22.58
C ASP A 240 17.14 1.38 -21.05
N ILE A 241 18.04 2.05 -20.33
CA ILE A 241 17.93 2.24 -18.88
C ILE A 241 16.80 3.21 -18.56
N ARG A 242 16.76 4.37 -19.22
CA ARG A 242 15.74 5.40 -18.99
C ARG A 242 14.32 4.86 -19.16
N ARG A 243 14.09 4.04 -20.19
CA ARG A 243 12.81 3.43 -20.49
C ARG A 243 12.33 2.45 -19.40
N VAL A 244 13.25 1.71 -18.77
CA VAL A 244 12.92 0.71 -17.74
C VAL A 244 12.77 1.35 -16.36
N PHE A 245 13.63 2.29 -16.02
CA PHE A 245 13.68 2.91 -14.70
C PHE A 245 12.78 4.16 -14.62
N VAL A 246 11.47 3.96 -14.84
CA VAL A 246 10.44 5.00 -14.69
C VAL A 246 9.93 5.05 -13.25
N CYS A 247 9.81 6.24 -12.68
CA CYS A 247 9.23 6.43 -11.35
C CYS A 247 7.70 6.69 -11.42
N ALA A 248 7.04 6.70 -10.27
CA ALA A 248 5.59 6.86 -10.19
C ALA A 248 5.05 8.12 -10.89
N HIS A 249 5.84 9.20 -10.92
CA HIS A 249 5.47 10.45 -11.59
C HIS A 249 5.74 10.46 -13.11
N ASP A 250 6.60 9.56 -13.59
CA ASP A 250 6.85 9.37 -15.03
C ASP A 250 5.74 8.54 -15.69
N VAL A 251 5.01 7.75 -14.89
CA VAL A 251 3.93 6.89 -15.38
C VAL A 251 2.67 7.71 -15.55
N SER A 252 2.14 7.77 -16.77
CA SER A 252 0.89 8.50 -17.01
C SER A 252 -0.31 7.86 -16.29
N PRO A 253 -1.34 8.65 -15.93
CA PRO A 253 -2.53 8.14 -15.24
C PRO A 253 -3.20 6.96 -15.94
N ILE A 254 -3.18 6.91 -17.26
CA ILE A 254 -3.73 5.81 -18.06
C ILE A 254 -3.00 4.49 -17.77
N TRP A 255 -1.67 4.51 -17.68
CA TRP A 255 -0.89 3.32 -17.37
C TRP A 255 -1.08 2.83 -15.94
N HIS A 256 -1.25 3.74 -14.98
CA HIS A 256 -1.62 3.37 -13.62
C HIS A 256 -2.93 2.58 -13.59
N VAL A 257 -3.95 3.04 -14.34
CA VAL A 257 -5.26 2.37 -14.38
C VAL A 257 -5.20 1.06 -15.16
N LYS A 258 -4.48 1.00 -16.29
CA LYS A 258 -4.27 -0.25 -17.05
C LYS A 258 -3.62 -1.32 -16.17
N MET A 259 -2.56 -0.96 -15.45
CA MET A 259 -1.87 -1.86 -14.54
C MET A 259 -2.80 -2.36 -13.41
N GLN A 260 -3.57 -1.45 -12.81
CA GLN A 260 -4.56 -1.83 -11.81
C GLN A 260 -5.61 -2.80 -12.36
N ALA A 261 -6.11 -2.54 -13.56
CA ALA A 261 -7.10 -3.38 -14.21
C ALA A 261 -6.57 -4.78 -14.56
N ALA A 262 -5.30 -4.88 -14.95
CA ALA A 262 -4.62 -6.14 -15.21
C ALA A 262 -4.63 -7.04 -13.96
N PHE A 263 -4.25 -6.50 -12.82
CA PHE A 263 -4.33 -7.23 -11.54
C PHE A 263 -5.78 -7.52 -11.12
N GLN A 264 -6.69 -6.55 -11.28
CA GLN A 264 -8.08 -6.71 -10.84
C GLN A 264 -8.81 -7.82 -11.61
N ARG A 265 -8.44 -8.09 -12.85
CA ARG A 265 -9.06 -9.14 -13.68
C ARG A 265 -8.96 -10.52 -13.03
N TYR A 266 -7.90 -10.77 -12.28
CA TYR A 266 -7.60 -12.03 -11.62
C TYR A 266 -7.57 -11.93 -10.08
N THR A 267 -8.26 -10.95 -9.51
CA THR A 267 -8.32 -10.74 -8.06
C THR A 267 -9.76 -10.88 -7.57
N ASP A 268 -10.01 -11.79 -6.63
CA ASP A 268 -11.34 -12.02 -6.06
C ASP A 268 -11.88 -10.78 -5.35
N ASN A 269 -11.07 -10.20 -4.46
CA ASN A 269 -11.41 -8.98 -3.73
C ASN A 269 -11.12 -7.74 -4.60
N ALA A 270 -10.36 -6.78 -4.12
CA ALA A 270 -10.02 -5.60 -4.90
C ALA A 270 -8.51 -5.35 -4.91
N VAL A 271 -8.10 -4.34 -5.64
CA VAL A 271 -6.71 -3.92 -5.82
C VAL A 271 -6.52 -2.53 -5.25
N SER A 272 -5.69 -2.42 -4.22
CA SER A 272 -5.23 -1.12 -3.72
C SER A 272 -4.13 -0.60 -4.63
N LYS A 273 -4.41 0.48 -5.33
CA LYS A 273 -3.44 1.14 -6.21
C LYS A 273 -3.72 2.62 -6.33
N THR A 274 -2.64 3.40 -6.31
CA THR A 274 -2.67 4.86 -6.45
C THR A 274 -2.41 5.28 -7.90
N VAL A 275 -3.20 6.24 -8.38
CA VAL A 275 -2.90 7.01 -9.58
C VAL A 275 -2.25 8.31 -9.15
N ASN A 276 -0.98 8.49 -9.47
CA ASN A 276 -0.24 9.70 -9.12
C ASN A 276 -0.45 10.77 -10.19
N PHE A 277 -0.81 11.97 -9.75
CA PHE A 277 -1.01 13.14 -10.60
C PHE A 277 -0.02 14.24 -10.23
N PRO A 278 0.48 15.01 -11.20
CA PRO A 278 1.22 16.23 -10.93
C PRO A 278 0.31 17.29 -10.30
N ASN A 279 0.90 18.29 -9.65
CA ASN A 279 0.15 19.41 -9.06
C ASN A 279 -0.73 20.15 -10.07
N SER A 280 -0.30 20.20 -11.34
CA SER A 280 -1.04 20.86 -12.44
C SER A 280 -2.28 20.12 -12.92
N ALA A 281 -2.53 18.89 -12.42
CA ALA A 281 -3.66 18.07 -12.89
C ALA A 281 -5.02 18.74 -12.65
N THR A 282 -5.89 18.64 -13.64
CA THR A 282 -7.24 19.22 -13.65
C THR A 282 -8.28 18.26 -13.08
N LYS A 283 -9.47 18.79 -12.77
CA LYS A 283 -10.63 17.97 -12.35
C LYS A 283 -11.10 17.05 -13.46
N GLU A 284 -10.98 17.49 -14.70
CA GLU A 284 -11.39 16.76 -15.90
C GLU A 284 -10.51 15.51 -16.10
N GLU A 285 -9.19 15.63 -15.95
CA GLU A 285 -8.25 14.50 -16.00
C GLU A 285 -8.52 13.48 -14.88
N VAL A 286 -8.83 13.96 -13.67
CA VAL A 286 -9.24 13.08 -12.57
C VAL A 286 -10.55 12.36 -12.89
N ALA A 287 -11.54 13.05 -13.46
CA ALA A 287 -12.81 12.45 -13.86
C ALA A 287 -12.63 11.37 -14.95
N GLU A 288 -11.70 11.59 -15.89
CA GLU A 288 -11.35 10.61 -16.93
C GLU A 288 -10.75 9.33 -16.31
N VAL A 289 -9.88 9.45 -15.33
CA VAL A 289 -9.32 8.29 -14.62
C VAL A 289 -10.40 7.49 -13.92
N TYR A 290 -11.34 8.11 -13.22
CA TYR A 290 -12.45 7.39 -12.61
C TYR A 290 -13.32 6.66 -13.64
N ARG A 291 -13.62 7.30 -14.79
CA ARG A 291 -14.37 6.66 -15.87
C ARG A 291 -13.60 5.48 -16.47
N LEU A 292 -12.30 5.66 -16.71
CA LEU A 292 -11.44 4.60 -17.26
C LEU A 292 -11.35 3.41 -16.30
N ALA A 293 -11.10 3.66 -15.01
CA ALA A 293 -11.07 2.62 -13.99
C ALA A 293 -12.39 1.83 -13.93
N PHE A 294 -13.52 2.53 -13.97
CA PHE A 294 -14.83 1.91 -14.06
C PHE A 294 -14.99 1.07 -15.33
N THR A 295 -14.62 1.58 -16.48
CA THR A 295 -14.72 0.89 -17.78
C THR A 295 -13.87 -0.37 -17.83
N LEU A 296 -12.63 -0.30 -17.29
CA LEU A 296 -11.68 -1.41 -17.28
C LEU A 296 -11.95 -2.46 -16.19
N GLY A 297 -12.97 -2.26 -15.35
CA GLY A 297 -13.37 -3.27 -14.38
C GLY A 297 -12.77 -3.13 -12.99
N CYS A 298 -12.06 -2.06 -12.69
CA CYS A 298 -11.54 -1.82 -11.34
C CYS A 298 -12.68 -1.68 -10.33
N LYS A 299 -12.53 -2.25 -9.15
CA LYS A 299 -13.50 -2.18 -8.05
C LYS A 299 -13.39 -0.90 -7.22
N GLY A 300 -12.21 -0.28 -7.23
CA GLY A 300 -11.93 1.00 -6.60
C GLY A 300 -10.72 1.64 -7.28
N THR A 301 -10.40 2.88 -6.96
CA THR A 301 -9.17 3.55 -7.36
C THR A 301 -8.85 4.67 -6.38
N THR A 302 -7.58 4.88 -6.12
CA THR A 302 -7.08 5.96 -5.26
C THR A 302 -6.34 6.97 -6.11
N ILE A 303 -6.60 8.25 -5.86
CA ILE A 303 -5.93 9.35 -6.54
C ILE A 303 -5.08 10.12 -5.55
N TYR A 304 -3.85 10.39 -5.92
CA TYR A 304 -2.96 11.29 -5.20
C TYR A 304 -2.44 12.36 -6.16
N ARG A 305 -2.78 13.62 -5.89
CA ARG A 305 -2.24 14.78 -6.60
C ARG A 305 -1.13 15.42 -5.78
N ASP A 306 0.03 15.63 -6.38
CA ASP A 306 1.16 16.26 -5.73
C ASP A 306 0.78 17.63 -5.12
N GLY A 307 1.27 17.89 -3.90
CA GLY A 307 0.96 19.13 -3.16
C GLY A 307 -0.49 19.24 -2.65
N SER A 308 -1.30 18.17 -2.68
CA SER A 308 -2.67 18.18 -2.15
C SER A 308 -2.75 18.11 -0.61
N ARG A 309 -1.64 17.84 0.06
CA ARG A 309 -1.50 17.84 1.53
C ARG A 309 -0.31 18.67 1.94
N ASN A 310 -0.41 19.37 3.07
CA ASN A 310 0.66 20.21 3.61
C ASN A 310 1.88 19.39 4.07
N GLU A 311 1.66 18.14 4.50
CA GLU A 311 2.73 17.20 4.83
C GLU A 311 2.70 16.03 3.88
N GLN A 312 3.77 15.84 3.12
CA GLN A 312 3.95 14.69 2.24
C GLN A 312 4.91 13.71 2.90
N VAL A 313 4.52 12.44 2.95
CA VAL A 313 5.34 11.36 3.54
C VAL A 313 6.60 11.10 2.70
N LEU A 314 6.50 11.31 1.39
CA LEU A 314 7.61 11.15 0.44
C LEU A 314 7.67 12.39 -0.45
N ASN A 315 8.84 13.05 -0.50
CA ASN A 315 9.11 14.20 -1.34
C ASN A 315 10.11 13.87 -2.43
N ILE A 316 9.89 14.37 -3.64
CA ILE A 316 10.82 14.29 -4.76
C ILE A 316 11.52 15.63 -4.89
N GLY A 317 12.87 15.61 -5.03
CA GLY A 317 13.68 16.80 -5.21
C GLY A 317 14.13 17.50 -3.92
N LYS A 318 14.65 18.72 -4.02
CA LYS A 318 15.14 19.51 -2.90
C LYS A 318 14.05 19.68 -1.86
N VAL A 319 14.30 19.24 -0.62
CA VAL A 319 13.57 19.74 0.53
C VAL A 319 13.86 21.25 0.59
N ASN A 320 12.89 22.07 0.19
CA ASN A 320 12.99 23.49 0.43
C ASN A 320 12.90 23.68 1.95
N ASP A 321 14.01 24.04 2.58
CA ASP A 321 14.04 24.57 3.96
C ASP A 321 13.33 25.94 4.06
N GLY A 322 12.69 26.37 2.99
CA GLY A 322 11.84 27.55 2.95
C GLY A 322 10.44 27.23 3.44
N LYS A 323 9.98 27.98 4.43
CA LYS A 323 8.58 28.05 4.86
C LYS A 323 7.69 28.02 3.62
N ALA A 324 7.02 26.91 3.35
CA ALA A 324 6.05 26.84 2.27
C ALA A 324 4.94 27.83 2.59
N ALA A 325 4.73 28.80 1.70
CA ALA A 325 3.55 29.65 1.77
C ALA A 325 2.33 28.72 1.73
N THR A 326 1.49 28.77 2.75
CA THR A 326 0.35 27.85 2.89
C THR A 326 -0.78 28.17 1.91
N GLY A 327 -0.65 29.29 1.18
CA GLY A 327 -1.68 29.82 0.29
C GLY A 327 -2.91 30.38 1.04
N ASP A 328 -2.88 30.36 2.37
CA ASP A 328 -3.87 31.02 3.22
C ASP A 328 -3.31 32.38 3.68
N PRO A 329 -3.90 33.49 3.22
CA PRO A 329 -3.39 34.84 3.54
C PRO A 329 -3.29 35.14 5.04
N VAL A 330 -4.11 34.46 5.85
CA VAL A 330 -4.12 34.63 7.32
C VAL A 330 -2.98 33.86 7.95
N VAL A 331 -2.71 32.63 7.48
CA VAL A 331 -1.60 31.80 7.99
C VAL A 331 -0.26 32.38 7.56
N ASP A 332 -0.13 32.86 6.32
CA ASP A 332 1.09 33.46 5.80
C ASP A 332 1.41 34.77 6.51
N ALA A 333 0.41 35.61 6.83
CA ALA A 333 0.58 36.82 7.62
C ALA A 333 1.01 36.56 9.08
N VAL A 334 0.56 35.43 9.66
CA VAL A 334 0.95 35.01 11.02
C VAL A 334 2.38 34.47 11.04
N LEU A 335 2.79 33.72 10.01
CA LEU A 335 4.17 33.23 9.86
C LEU A 335 5.18 34.36 9.63
N ASP A 336 4.79 35.40 8.88
CA ASP A 336 5.63 36.56 8.60
C ASP A 336 5.76 37.51 9.82
N SER A 337 4.81 37.49 10.77
CA SER A 337 4.81 38.37 11.94
C SER A 337 5.78 37.93 13.05
N GLY A 338 6.51 36.83 12.88
CA GLY A 338 7.47 36.33 13.88
C GLY A 338 6.85 35.94 15.21
N CYS A 339 5.55 35.68 15.24
CA CYS A 339 4.80 35.32 16.43
C CYS A 339 5.03 33.82 16.76
N GLU A 340 5.85 33.56 17.77
CA GLU A 340 6.08 32.18 18.26
C GLU A 340 5.04 31.80 19.32
N GLY A 341 4.27 30.72 19.05
CA GLY A 341 3.43 30.04 20.04
C GLY A 341 1.92 30.12 19.83
N THR A 342 1.23 29.19 20.50
CA THR A 342 -0.22 28.93 20.44
C THR A 342 -1.11 30.14 20.75
N ALA A 343 -0.61 31.13 21.50
CA ALA A 343 -1.34 32.35 21.86
C ALA A 343 -1.65 33.25 20.65
N CYS A 344 -0.91 33.11 19.55
CA CYS A 344 -1.12 33.94 18.35
C CYS A 344 -2.29 33.44 17.50
N LEU A 345 -2.54 32.15 17.47
CA LEU A 345 -3.64 31.54 16.72
C LEU A 345 -5.02 31.68 17.38
N ILE A 346 -5.04 31.78 18.72
CA ILE A 346 -6.27 32.06 19.48
C ILE A 346 -6.79 33.47 19.21
N LYS A 347 -5.89 34.43 18.95
CA LYS A 347 -6.23 35.83 18.64
C LYS A 347 -6.80 36.02 17.22
N SER A 348 -6.49 35.11 16.29
CA SER A 348 -6.94 35.22 14.89
C SER A 348 -8.32 34.65 14.59
N GLY A 349 -9.01 34.03 15.55
CA GLY A 349 -10.39 33.56 15.39
C GLY A 349 -10.55 32.36 14.44
N ALA A 350 -9.45 31.63 14.11
CA ALA A 350 -9.49 30.44 13.29
C ALA A 350 -10.08 29.24 14.09
N TYR A 351 -11.39 29.08 14.04
CA TYR A 351 -12.07 27.92 14.59
C TYR A 351 -11.82 26.70 13.69
N GLY A 352 -11.21 25.63 14.25
CA GLY A 352 -11.23 24.32 13.64
C GLY A 352 -9.95 23.48 13.68
N HIS A 353 -8.81 24.00 14.06
CA HIS A 353 -7.58 23.21 14.19
C HIS A 353 -7.25 22.94 15.67
N ILE A 354 -7.33 21.66 16.09
CA ILE A 354 -6.78 21.21 17.36
C ILE A 354 -5.26 21.24 17.23
N GLN A 355 -4.61 22.22 17.87
CA GLN A 355 -3.15 22.26 17.97
C GLN A 355 -2.69 21.69 19.30
N PRO A 356 -1.58 20.92 19.31
CA PRO A 356 -0.97 20.49 20.55
C PRO A 356 -0.51 21.71 21.36
N ARG A 357 -0.95 21.82 22.60
CA ARG A 357 -0.43 22.84 23.50
C ARG A 357 0.97 22.46 24.02
N PRO A 358 1.82 23.43 24.39
CA PRO A 358 3.13 23.14 24.95
C PRO A 358 2.99 22.20 26.18
N ARG A 359 3.84 21.18 26.23
CA ARG A 359 3.85 20.22 27.34
C ARG A 359 4.43 20.89 28.59
N PRO A 360 3.75 20.89 29.75
CA PRO A 360 4.31 21.33 31.00
C PRO A 360 5.52 20.46 31.42
N ALA A 361 6.46 21.04 32.17
CA ALA A 361 7.61 20.30 32.67
C ALA A 361 7.20 19.17 33.66
N VAL A 362 6.07 19.34 34.32
CA VAL A 362 5.50 18.37 35.27
C VAL A 362 4.02 18.16 34.91
N THR A 363 3.61 16.90 34.77
CA THR A 363 2.23 16.48 34.54
C THR A 363 1.84 15.47 35.59
N SER A 364 0.55 15.42 35.95
CA SER A 364 -0.05 14.38 36.78
C SER A 364 -0.97 13.54 35.93
N GLY A 365 -1.02 12.23 36.21
CA GLY A 365 -1.86 11.36 35.40
C GLY A 365 -2.13 10.00 36.04
N PHE A 366 -2.93 9.21 35.38
CA PHE A 366 -3.14 7.80 35.74
C PHE A 366 -2.88 6.90 34.54
N THR A 367 -2.56 5.65 34.81
CA THR A 367 -2.43 4.60 33.81
C THR A 367 -3.48 3.53 34.06
N GLU A 368 -4.33 3.29 33.08
CA GLU A 368 -5.29 2.21 33.10
C GLU A 368 -4.81 1.03 32.25
N LYS A 369 -5.01 -0.17 32.77
CA LYS A 369 -4.71 -1.40 32.07
C LYS A 369 -5.98 -1.97 31.48
N VAL A 370 -6.07 -2.00 30.17
CA VAL A 370 -7.18 -2.58 29.41
C VAL A 370 -6.74 -3.89 28.79
N ARG A 371 -7.54 -4.95 28.95
CA ARG A 371 -7.27 -6.22 28.28
C ARG A 371 -7.78 -6.16 26.86
N ILE A 372 -6.90 -6.37 25.87
CA ILE A 372 -7.20 -6.47 24.45
C ILE A 372 -6.88 -7.89 23.97
N GLY A 373 -7.40 -8.29 22.81
CA GLY A 373 -7.34 -9.68 22.32
C GLY A 373 -5.95 -10.31 22.31
N CYS A 374 -4.90 -9.56 22.05
CA CYS A 374 -3.50 -10.02 21.99
C CYS A 374 -2.67 -9.69 23.24
N GLY A 375 -3.26 -9.15 24.30
CA GLY A 375 -2.51 -8.82 25.52
C GLY A 375 -3.13 -7.70 26.36
N ASN A 376 -2.27 -6.90 26.98
CA ASN A 376 -2.71 -5.75 27.78
C ASN A 376 -2.29 -4.46 27.08
N LEU A 377 -3.22 -3.53 26.97
CA LEU A 377 -2.97 -2.15 26.58
C LEU A 377 -2.93 -1.30 27.86
N TYR A 378 -1.88 -0.52 28.03
CA TYR A 378 -1.77 0.48 29.08
C TYR A 378 -2.04 1.84 28.46
N ILE A 379 -3.07 2.53 28.97
CA ILE A 379 -3.44 3.88 28.52
C ILE A 379 -3.06 4.83 29.66
N THR A 380 -2.10 5.69 29.40
CA THR A 380 -1.69 6.73 30.34
C THR A 380 -2.30 8.05 29.91
N VAL A 381 -3.07 8.67 30.77
CA VAL A 381 -3.67 9.99 30.55
C VAL A 381 -3.07 10.95 31.53
N ASN A 382 -2.37 11.99 31.03
CA ASN A 382 -1.77 13.01 31.85
C ASN A 382 -2.52 14.34 31.69
N TYR A 383 -2.64 15.07 32.80
CA TYR A 383 -3.29 16.37 32.85
C TYR A 383 -2.48 17.40 33.64
N ASP A 384 -2.79 18.62 33.39
CA ASP A 384 -2.41 19.79 34.13
C ASP A 384 -3.67 20.58 34.57
N GLU A 385 -3.49 21.77 35.09
CA GLU A 385 -4.56 22.68 35.52
C GLU A 385 -5.56 23.07 34.41
N ASN A 386 -5.19 22.87 33.13
CA ASN A 386 -6.01 23.19 31.95
C ASN A 386 -6.66 21.95 31.31
N GLY A 387 -6.58 20.78 31.94
CA GLY A 387 -7.17 19.52 31.46
C GLY A 387 -6.17 18.52 30.86
N ILE A 388 -6.65 17.57 30.05
CA ILE A 388 -5.80 16.57 29.43
C ILE A 388 -4.76 17.22 28.54
N CYS A 389 -3.48 16.92 28.79
CA CYS A 389 -2.36 17.45 28.01
C CYS A 389 -1.71 16.38 27.14
N GLU A 390 -1.77 15.12 27.50
CA GLU A 390 -1.20 14.02 26.70
C GLU A 390 -1.83 12.69 27.02
N VAL A 391 -1.86 11.80 26.02
CA VAL A 391 -2.30 10.42 26.15
C VAL A 391 -1.25 9.52 25.52
N PHE A 392 -0.76 8.55 26.27
CA PHE A 392 0.14 7.51 25.77
C PHE A 392 -0.57 6.17 25.77
N THR A 393 -0.30 5.38 24.76
CA THR A 393 -0.68 3.97 24.75
C THR A 393 0.54 3.10 24.60
N ASN A 394 0.64 2.08 25.44
CA ASN A 394 1.73 1.12 25.40
C ASN A 394 1.17 -0.30 25.54
N THR A 395 1.54 -1.18 24.64
CA THR A 395 1.30 -2.62 24.77
C THR A 395 2.38 -3.20 25.68
N GLY A 396 2.00 -3.60 26.89
CA GLY A 396 2.94 -4.24 27.81
C GLY A 396 3.53 -5.50 27.19
N ARG A 397 4.85 -5.48 26.96
CA ARG A 397 5.67 -6.52 26.33
C ARG A 397 5.01 -7.21 25.13
N ALA A 398 5.24 -6.68 23.96
CA ALA A 398 5.43 -7.53 22.80
C ALA A 398 6.75 -8.29 23.04
N GLY A 399 6.63 -9.58 23.19
CA GLY A 399 7.78 -10.47 23.15
C GLY A 399 8.43 -10.43 21.79
#